data_fa120b76f1f480175ace4fb454ca412d
#
_entry.id   fa120b76f1f480175ace4fb454ca412d
#
_cell.length_a   1.000
_cell.length_b   1.000
_cell.length_c   1.000
_cell.angle_alpha   90.00
_cell.angle_beta   90.00
_cell.angle_gamma   90.00
#
_symmetry.space_group_name_H-M   'P 1'
#
loop_
_entity.id
_entity.type
_entity.pdbx_description
1 polymer ?
#
loop_
_entity_poly.entity_id
_entity_poly.type
_entity_poly.pdbx_seq_one_letter_code
_entity_poly.pdbx_strand_id
1 'polypeptide(L)'
;MADFVVGAIVAEDTFSNPLSIRGGQFNFSLWGTFVATVVVQRSFDQGVTWLDVDTFTAPAEEVGMDATGALYRAGVKTGAFTSGTVNVRLSQ
;
A
#
# COMPACT_ATOMS: atom_id res chain seq x y z
N MET A 1 -2.36 14.68 -15.09
CA MET A 1 -1.38 14.49 -13.99
C MET A 1 -1.79 13.28 -13.17
N ALA A 2 -0.86 12.41 -12.89
CA ALA A 2 -1.13 11.26 -12.03
C ALA A 2 -1.18 11.66 -10.57
N ASP A 3 -2.11 11.10 -9.82
CA ASP A 3 -2.12 11.20 -8.38
C ASP A 3 -1.22 10.11 -7.79
N PHE A 4 -0.61 10.40 -6.66
CA PHE A 4 0.21 9.41 -5.97
C PHE A 4 0.31 9.70 -4.48
N VAL A 5 0.61 8.63 -3.73
CA VAL A 5 1.04 8.72 -2.32
C VAL A 5 2.30 7.90 -2.15
N VAL A 6 3.16 8.34 -1.24
CA VAL A 6 4.37 7.62 -0.86
C VAL A 6 4.42 7.49 0.65
N GLY A 7 5.10 6.44 1.13
CA GLY A 7 5.34 6.25 2.54
C GLY A 7 6.70 5.65 2.79
N ALA A 8 7.36 6.07 3.86
CA ALA A 8 8.58 5.46 4.37
C ALA A 8 8.26 4.90 5.76
N ILE A 9 8.24 3.58 5.89
CA ILE A 9 7.71 2.89 7.05
C ILE A 9 8.86 2.26 7.81
N VAL A 10 8.98 2.61 9.09
CA VAL A 10 10.05 2.14 9.98
C VAL A 10 9.52 1.51 11.26
N ALA A 11 8.23 1.21 11.32
CA ALA A 11 7.57 0.63 12.47
C ALA A 11 6.32 -0.13 12.06
N GLU A 12 5.85 -1.03 12.94
CA GLU A 12 4.56 -1.68 12.75
C GLU A 12 3.40 -0.69 12.86
N ASP A 13 2.22 -1.13 12.43
CA ASP A 13 0.98 -0.35 12.48
C ASP A 13 1.14 1.03 11.82
N THR A 14 1.80 1.04 10.67
CA THR A 14 2.09 2.27 9.93
C THR A 14 1.74 2.05 8.46
N PHE A 15 0.99 3.00 7.89
CA PHE A 15 0.51 2.94 6.51
C PHE A 15 0.75 4.25 5.79
N SER A 16 0.84 4.18 4.46
CA SER A 16 0.80 5.38 3.63
C SER A 16 -0.54 6.11 3.79
N ASN A 17 -0.59 7.37 3.39
CA ASN A 17 -1.87 8.04 3.23
C ASN A 17 -2.70 7.28 2.19
N PRO A 18 -4.03 7.27 2.32
CA PRO A 18 -4.88 6.66 1.30
C PRO A 18 -4.81 7.41 -0.03
N LEU A 19 -4.92 6.65 -1.13
CA LEU A 19 -5.07 7.19 -2.47
C LEU A 19 -6.41 6.73 -3.04
N SER A 20 -7.18 7.66 -3.56
CA SER A 20 -8.42 7.33 -4.28
C SER A 20 -8.07 6.83 -5.68
N ILE A 21 -8.33 5.56 -5.93
CA ILE A 21 -8.22 4.95 -7.25
C ILE A 21 -9.58 5.06 -7.91
N ARG A 22 -9.63 5.69 -9.09
CA ARG A 22 -10.89 6.08 -9.75
C ARG A 22 -11.33 5.08 -10.83
N GLY A 23 -11.06 3.82 -10.59
CA GLY A 23 -11.33 2.78 -11.57
C GLY A 23 -10.22 2.67 -12.61
N GLY A 24 -9.99 1.48 -13.11
CA GLY A 24 -8.91 1.20 -14.05
C GLY A 24 -7.63 0.74 -13.36
N GLN A 25 -6.53 0.84 -14.09
CA GLN A 25 -5.25 0.36 -13.62
C GLN A 25 -4.56 1.39 -12.73
N PHE A 26 -3.75 0.90 -11.80
CA PHE A 26 -2.89 1.71 -10.94
C PHE A 26 -1.59 0.97 -10.68
N ASN A 27 -0.59 1.66 -10.15
CA ASN A 27 0.73 1.10 -9.90
C ASN A 27 1.04 1.08 -8.42
N PHE A 28 1.72 0.02 -8.00
CA PHE A 28 2.27 -0.12 -6.66
C PHE A 28 3.76 -0.42 -6.77
N SER A 29 4.57 0.38 -6.08
CA SER A 29 6.02 0.19 -5.98
C SER A 29 6.40 -0.03 -4.53
N LEU A 30 7.26 -1.01 -4.31
CA LEU A 30 7.78 -1.37 -3.00
C LEU A 30 9.29 -1.55 -3.11
N TRP A 31 10.05 -0.77 -2.35
CA TRP A 31 11.51 -0.86 -2.37
C TRP A 31 12.09 -0.58 -0.98
N GLY A 32 13.39 -0.79 -0.86
CA GLY A 32 14.12 -0.58 0.39
C GLY A 32 14.70 -1.87 0.93
N THR A 33 15.35 -1.78 2.07
CA THR A 33 15.91 -2.92 2.79
C THR A 33 15.13 -3.09 4.09
N PHE A 34 14.45 -4.22 4.23
CA PHE A 34 13.57 -4.45 5.36
C PHE A 34 13.34 -5.92 5.63
N VAL A 35 12.93 -6.22 6.87
CA VAL A 35 12.35 -7.51 7.25
C VAL A 35 10.96 -7.19 7.79
N ALA A 36 9.95 -7.42 6.97
CA ALA A 36 8.57 -7.08 7.28
C ALA A 36 7.63 -7.76 6.27
N THR A 37 6.35 -7.84 6.64
CA THR A 37 5.29 -8.18 5.68
C THR A 37 4.53 -6.91 5.36
N VAL A 38 4.57 -6.51 4.10
CA VAL A 38 3.91 -5.32 3.57
C VAL A 38 2.57 -5.72 3.01
N VAL A 39 1.52 -4.97 3.33
CA VAL A 39 0.16 -5.24 2.85
C VAL A 39 -0.37 -4.06 2.05
N VAL A 40 -1.04 -4.35 0.94
CA VAL A 40 -1.87 -3.39 0.21
C VAL A 40 -3.30 -3.63 0.63
N GLN A 41 -3.98 -2.58 1.05
CA GLN A 41 -5.37 -2.64 1.53
C GLN A 41 -6.26 -1.70 0.71
N ARG A 42 -7.54 -2.05 0.65
CA ARG A 42 -8.55 -1.18 0.03
C ARG A 42 -9.73 -0.98 0.96
N SER A 43 -10.42 0.14 0.77
CA SER A 43 -11.62 0.48 1.51
C SER A 43 -12.72 0.93 0.54
N PHE A 44 -13.93 0.42 0.73
CA PHE A 44 -15.11 0.83 -0.02
C PHE A 44 -16.02 1.78 0.78
N ASP A 45 -15.64 2.13 2.01
CA ASP A 45 -16.45 2.90 2.93
C ASP A 45 -15.69 4.12 3.49
N GLN A 46 -14.90 4.77 2.63
CA GLN A 46 -14.18 5.99 2.95
C GLN A 46 -13.11 5.82 4.04
N GLY A 47 -12.54 4.60 4.13
CA GLY A 47 -11.45 4.35 5.08
C GLY A 47 -11.91 3.87 6.45
N VAL A 48 -13.18 3.54 6.62
CA VAL A 48 -13.68 2.99 7.88
C VAL A 48 -13.25 1.53 8.03
N THR A 49 -13.38 0.75 6.96
CA THR A 49 -13.00 -0.66 6.94
C THR A 49 -11.94 -0.88 5.86
N TRP A 50 -10.84 -1.53 6.23
CA TRP A 50 -9.75 -1.84 5.32
C TRP A 50 -9.66 -3.35 5.10
N LEU A 51 -9.60 -3.76 3.83
CA LEU A 51 -9.53 -5.16 3.41
C LEU A 51 -8.17 -5.42 2.76
N ASP A 52 -7.53 -6.52 3.12
CA ASP A 52 -6.26 -6.90 2.51
C ASP A 52 -6.48 -7.33 1.06
N VAL A 53 -5.67 -6.77 0.17
CA VAL A 53 -5.68 -7.11 -1.25
C VAL A 53 -4.53 -8.03 -1.59
N ASP A 54 -3.33 -7.70 -1.11
CA ASP A 54 -2.12 -8.46 -1.43
C ASP A 54 -1.07 -8.23 -0.35
N THR A 55 -0.10 -9.14 -0.24
CA THR A 55 1.00 -9.06 0.72
C THR A 55 2.34 -9.34 0.03
N PHE A 56 3.40 -8.71 0.56
CA PHE A 56 4.75 -8.80 0.01
C PHE A 56 5.76 -8.87 1.14
N THR A 57 6.79 -9.69 0.96
CA THR A 57 7.91 -9.78 1.92
C THR A 57 9.24 -9.32 1.32
N ALA A 58 9.22 -8.84 0.08
CA ALA A 58 10.39 -8.37 -0.65
C ALA A 58 9.99 -7.24 -1.59
N PRO A 59 10.95 -6.42 -2.07
CA PRO A 59 10.66 -5.39 -3.05
C PRO A 59 9.90 -5.93 -4.27
N ALA A 60 8.97 -5.14 -4.78
CA ALA A 60 8.11 -5.54 -5.89
C ALA A 60 7.59 -4.33 -6.65
N GLU A 61 7.29 -4.54 -7.94
CA GLU A 61 6.58 -3.60 -8.79
C GLU A 61 5.34 -4.30 -9.31
N GLU A 62 4.17 -3.74 -9.02
CA GLU A 62 2.90 -4.38 -9.38
C GLU A 62 1.97 -3.40 -10.08
N VAL A 63 1.19 -3.93 -10.99
CA VAL A 63 0.08 -3.22 -11.62
C VAL A 63 -1.20 -3.80 -11.05
N GLY A 64 -2.03 -2.93 -10.47
CA GLY A 64 -3.33 -3.32 -9.96
C GLY A 64 -4.46 -2.87 -10.87
N MET A 65 -5.63 -3.40 -10.64
CA MET A 65 -6.85 -3.05 -11.35
C MET A 65 -8.01 -2.98 -10.36
N ASP A 66 -8.73 -1.88 -10.39
CA ASP A 66 -9.99 -1.75 -9.67
C ASP A 66 -11.07 -1.30 -10.64
N ALA A 67 -12.12 -2.09 -10.81
CA ALA A 67 -13.12 -1.84 -11.85
C ALA A 67 -13.99 -0.61 -11.53
N THR A 68 -14.22 -0.31 -10.25
CA THR A 68 -15.19 0.71 -9.84
C THR A 68 -14.59 1.86 -9.04
N GLY A 69 -13.37 1.68 -8.53
CA GLY A 69 -12.71 2.64 -7.67
C GLY A 69 -12.87 2.36 -6.19
N ALA A 70 -11.86 2.67 -5.43
CA ALA A 70 -11.81 2.52 -3.99
C ALA A 70 -10.65 3.33 -3.43
N LEU A 71 -10.58 3.49 -2.10
CA LEU A 71 -9.37 3.96 -1.45
C LEU A 71 -8.39 2.80 -1.30
N TYR A 72 -7.12 3.07 -1.56
CA TYR A 72 -6.02 2.11 -1.37
C TYR A 72 -4.96 2.72 -0.46
N ARG A 73 -4.35 1.88 0.35
CA ARG A 73 -3.17 2.24 1.13
C ARG A 73 -2.22 1.04 1.21
N ALA A 74 -0.97 1.30 1.55
CA ALA A 74 0.03 0.25 1.74
C ALA A 74 0.79 0.50 3.02
N GLY A 75 1.16 -0.55 3.71
CA GLY A 75 1.90 -0.43 4.94
C GLY A 75 2.14 -1.75 5.64
N VAL A 76 2.36 -1.67 6.95
CA VAL A 76 2.73 -2.81 7.79
C VAL A 76 1.79 -2.87 8.99
N LYS A 77 1.15 -4.02 9.16
CA LYS A 77 0.24 -4.25 10.29
C LYS A 77 1.00 -4.45 11.59
N THR A 78 0.27 -4.40 12.69
CA THR A 78 0.79 -4.74 14.02
C THR A 78 1.36 -6.17 14.00
N GLY A 79 2.58 -6.34 14.51
CA GLY A 79 3.26 -7.63 14.56
C GLY A 79 3.96 -8.05 13.28
N ALA A 80 3.91 -7.24 12.23
CA ALA A 80 4.45 -7.59 10.91
C ALA A 80 5.73 -6.86 10.54
N PHE A 81 6.32 -6.10 11.46
CA PHE A 81 7.56 -5.36 11.22
C PHE A 81 8.68 -5.87 12.11
N THR A 82 9.84 -6.16 11.52
CA THR A 82 11.03 -6.58 12.28
C THR A 82 12.12 -5.50 12.21
N SER A 83 12.51 -5.06 11.01
CA SER A 83 13.61 -4.10 10.87
C SER A 83 13.63 -3.44 9.49
N GLY A 84 14.39 -2.36 9.39
CA GLY A 84 14.69 -1.70 8.13
C GLY A 84 13.75 -0.55 7.79
N THR A 85 13.72 -0.21 6.52
CA THR A 85 12.84 0.83 5.97
C THR A 85 12.07 0.27 4.79
N VAL A 86 10.75 0.35 4.87
CA VAL A 86 9.84 -0.05 3.79
C VAL A 86 9.38 1.21 3.07
N ASN A 87 9.71 1.33 1.79
CA ASN A 87 9.25 2.45 0.97
C ASN A 87 8.14 1.95 0.05
N VAL A 88 7.02 2.64 0.05
CA VAL A 88 5.85 2.30 -0.77
C VAL A 88 5.41 3.51 -1.58
N ARG A 89 4.86 3.24 -2.77
CA ARG A 89 4.22 4.24 -3.60
C ARG A 89 3.02 3.63 -4.30
N LEU A 90 1.89 4.29 -4.20
CA LEU A 90 0.69 4.02 -4.99
C LEU A 90 0.47 5.20 -5.92
N SER A 91 0.16 4.92 -7.19
CA SER A 91 -0.07 5.98 -8.18
C SER A 91 -1.09 5.54 -9.24
N GLN A 92 -1.81 6.55 -9.76
CA GLN A 92 -2.76 6.34 -10.86
C GLN A 92 -2.71 7.46 -11.88
#